data_12185555cb45f611f1e7140732b590f5
#
_entry.id   12185555cb45f611f1e7140732b590f5
#
_cell.length_a   1.000
_cell.length_b   1.000
_cell.length_c   1.000
_cell.angle_alpha   90.00
_cell.angle_beta   90.00
_cell.angle_gamma   90.00
#
_symmetry.space_group_name_H-M   'P 1'
#
loop_
_entity.id
_entity.type
_entity.pdbx_description
1 polymer ?
#
loop_
_entity_poly.entity_id
_entity_poly.type
_entity_poly.pdbx_seq_one_letter_code
_entity_poly.pdbx_strand_id
1 'polypeptide(L)'
;MPMPMRMPSSDTPRRVTRRRVATRARLLDAAFTVFAAKGFGRVSIEEICEAAGYSRGAFYSNFATLDELFFALYQDRADLIAAQVAEALAQDGPGLDVPAAVDRVTEVLLLDVDWLLVKTDFLVHAARDPEVARALLDHRARLREAVADRLFRARGHTELPAVLGDVDSAAHAVVAAYDGVTTQLLLDKDVEAARAWLKQLLTALLTDGSRTPV
;
A
#
# COMPACT_ATOMS: atom_id res chain seq x y z
N MET A 1 10.81 63.71 9.14
CA MET A 1 9.82 62.63 9.00
C MET A 1 10.54 61.37 8.54
N PRO A 2 10.64 60.30 9.34
CA PRO A 2 11.25 59.04 8.90
C PRO A 2 10.22 58.20 8.13
N MET A 3 10.67 57.66 6.98
CA MET A 3 9.87 56.73 6.16
C MET A 3 9.67 55.36 6.88
N PRO A 4 8.53 54.72 6.74
CA PRO A 4 8.30 53.41 7.34
C PRO A 4 9.07 52.31 6.59
N MET A 5 9.90 51.56 7.33
CA MET A 5 10.56 50.33 6.86
C MET A 5 9.49 49.25 6.55
N ARG A 6 9.46 48.82 5.29
CA ARG A 6 8.62 47.71 4.81
C ARG A 6 9.20 46.38 5.34
N MET A 7 8.54 45.75 6.30
CA MET A 7 8.88 44.43 6.78
C MET A 7 8.70 43.39 5.63
N PRO A 8 9.64 42.44 5.42
CA PRO A 8 9.45 41.39 4.46
C PRO A 8 8.41 40.40 5.01
N SER A 9 7.41 40.10 4.20
CA SER A 9 6.35 39.12 4.54
C SER A 9 6.91 37.69 4.64
N SER A 10 6.75 37.06 5.79
CA SER A 10 7.24 35.73 6.19
C SER A 10 6.44 34.55 5.58
N ASP A 11 5.75 34.76 4.44
CA ASP A 11 4.78 33.77 3.91
C ASP A 11 5.33 32.87 2.78
N THR A 12 6.57 33.03 2.38
CA THR A 12 7.16 32.38 1.20
C THR A 12 7.46 30.87 1.38
N PRO A 13 8.03 30.36 2.50
CA PRO A 13 8.41 28.95 2.63
C PRO A 13 7.19 28.01 2.70
N ARG A 14 6.13 28.39 3.43
CA ARG A 14 4.93 27.57 3.64
C ARG A 14 4.09 27.39 2.36
N ARG A 15 4.08 28.43 1.50
CA ARG A 15 3.37 28.40 0.20
C ARG A 15 4.10 27.53 -0.82
N VAL A 16 5.44 27.55 -0.85
CA VAL A 16 6.26 26.70 -1.72
C VAL A 16 6.08 25.24 -1.36
N THR A 17 6.08 24.89 -0.07
CA THR A 17 5.89 23.53 0.42
C THR A 17 4.50 22.99 0.04
N ARG A 18 3.43 23.77 0.22
CA ARG A 18 2.06 23.36 -0.16
C ARG A 18 1.92 23.14 -1.66
N ARG A 19 2.52 24.00 -2.50
CA ARG A 19 2.51 23.83 -3.95
C ARG A 19 3.25 22.59 -4.38
N ARG A 20 4.40 22.27 -3.74
CA ARG A 20 5.17 21.06 -4.04
C ARG A 20 4.39 19.80 -3.69
N VAL A 21 3.74 19.76 -2.52
CA VAL A 21 2.88 18.66 -2.10
C VAL A 21 1.74 18.43 -3.09
N ALA A 22 1.05 19.50 -3.50
CA ALA A 22 -0.03 19.40 -4.49
C ALA A 22 0.45 18.92 -5.87
N THR A 23 1.63 19.39 -6.32
CA THR A 23 2.23 18.92 -7.58
C THR A 23 2.59 17.44 -7.51
N ARG A 24 3.21 17.00 -6.39
CA ARG A 24 3.56 15.60 -6.18
C ARG A 24 2.32 14.69 -6.21
N ALA A 25 1.25 15.06 -5.50
CA ALA A 25 0.01 14.30 -5.49
C ALA A 25 -0.59 14.16 -6.89
N ARG A 26 -0.67 15.24 -7.66
CA ARG A 26 -1.17 15.19 -9.04
C ARG A 26 -0.31 14.35 -9.99
N LEU A 27 1.01 14.35 -9.81
CA LEU A 27 1.90 13.47 -10.59
C LEU A 27 1.66 12.00 -10.24
N LEU A 28 1.43 11.67 -8.97
CA LEU A 28 1.10 10.30 -8.53
C LEU A 28 -0.26 9.84 -9.07
N ASP A 29 -1.30 10.68 -9.01
CA ASP A 29 -2.62 10.36 -9.55
C ASP A 29 -2.59 10.12 -11.07
N ALA A 30 -1.88 11.00 -11.80
CA ALA A 30 -1.70 10.84 -13.24
C ALA A 30 -0.90 9.58 -13.59
N ALA A 31 0.17 9.31 -12.83
CA ALA A 31 0.99 8.12 -13.02
C ALA A 31 0.18 6.84 -12.80
N PHE A 32 -0.63 6.78 -11.75
CA PHE A 32 -1.52 5.66 -11.50
C PHE A 32 -2.44 5.40 -12.70
N THR A 33 -3.12 6.44 -13.19
CA THR A 33 -4.03 6.34 -14.34
C THR A 33 -3.32 5.87 -15.61
N VAL A 34 -2.13 6.41 -15.90
CA VAL A 34 -1.37 6.06 -17.10
C VAL A 34 -0.77 4.65 -17.00
N PHE A 35 -0.26 4.26 -15.82
CA PHE A 35 0.24 2.90 -15.58
C PHE A 35 -0.87 1.85 -15.70
N ALA A 36 -2.04 2.10 -15.10
CA ALA A 36 -3.18 1.18 -15.20
C ALA A 36 -3.65 0.98 -16.65
N ALA A 37 -3.64 2.06 -17.46
CA ALA A 37 -4.07 1.98 -18.85
C ALA A 37 -3.07 1.34 -19.81
N LYS A 38 -1.76 1.54 -19.60
CA LYS A 38 -0.70 1.18 -20.56
C LYS A 38 0.28 0.12 -20.09
N GLY A 39 0.35 -0.10 -18.78
CA GLY A 39 1.37 -0.90 -18.12
C GLY A 39 2.67 -0.13 -17.85
N PHE A 40 3.32 -0.39 -16.71
CA PHE A 40 4.50 0.33 -16.23
C PHE A 40 5.63 0.44 -17.27
N GLY A 41 6.00 -0.67 -17.91
CA GLY A 41 7.10 -0.72 -18.87
C GLY A 41 6.87 -0.03 -20.22
N ARG A 42 5.70 0.55 -20.45
CA ARG A 42 5.29 1.21 -21.71
C ARG A 42 5.02 2.71 -21.57
N VAL A 43 5.34 3.27 -20.41
CA VAL A 43 5.02 4.65 -20.07
C VAL A 43 6.29 5.49 -19.99
N SER A 44 6.23 6.69 -20.56
CA SER A 44 7.30 7.70 -20.49
C SER A 44 6.97 8.78 -19.45
N ILE A 45 8.01 9.49 -19.00
CA ILE A 45 7.85 10.65 -18.10
C ILE A 45 7.00 11.74 -18.78
N GLU A 46 7.14 11.89 -20.10
CA GLU A 46 6.38 12.85 -20.92
C GLU A 46 4.88 12.60 -20.82
N GLU A 47 4.45 11.35 -20.96
CA GLU A 47 3.03 10.97 -20.89
C GLU A 47 2.42 11.24 -19.50
N ILE A 48 3.19 10.98 -18.43
CA ILE A 48 2.75 11.32 -17.07
C ILE A 48 2.67 12.84 -16.90
N CYS A 49 3.65 13.59 -17.40
CA CYS A 49 3.64 15.05 -17.32
C CYS A 49 2.45 15.65 -18.06
N GLU A 50 2.15 15.14 -19.25
CA GLU A 50 1.00 15.55 -20.07
C GLU A 50 -0.32 15.27 -19.32
N ALA A 51 -0.49 14.05 -18.81
CA ALA A 51 -1.68 13.65 -18.04
C ALA A 51 -1.86 14.48 -16.76
N ALA A 52 -0.76 14.84 -16.09
CA ALA A 52 -0.78 15.66 -14.87
C ALA A 52 -0.94 17.16 -15.14
N GLY A 53 -0.76 17.63 -16.36
CA GLY A 53 -0.73 19.03 -16.74
C GLY A 53 0.51 19.77 -16.23
N TYR A 54 1.67 19.08 -16.15
CA TYR A 54 2.93 19.63 -15.67
C TYR A 54 4.07 19.47 -16.69
N SER A 55 5.12 20.27 -16.54
CA SER A 55 6.35 20.15 -17.31
C SER A 55 7.26 19.04 -16.77
N ARG A 56 8.18 18.56 -17.64
CA ARG A 56 9.29 17.65 -17.20
C ARG A 56 10.11 18.22 -16.04
N GLY A 57 10.34 19.55 -16.03
CA GLY A 57 11.02 20.20 -14.93
C GLY A 57 10.29 20.07 -13.59
N ALA A 58 8.95 20.11 -13.60
CA ALA A 58 8.15 19.87 -12.41
C ALA A 58 8.24 18.40 -11.97
N PHE A 59 8.29 17.44 -12.90
CA PHE A 59 8.54 16.02 -12.59
C PHE A 59 9.89 15.85 -11.90
N TYR A 60 10.99 16.29 -12.53
CA TYR A 60 12.35 16.12 -11.98
C TYR A 60 12.60 16.89 -10.68
N SER A 61 11.78 17.89 -10.37
CA SER A 61 11.79 18.55 -9.05
C SER A 61 11.18 17.69 -7.92
N ASN A 62 10.45 16.60 -8.26
CA ASN A 62 9.76 15.73 -7.32
C ASN A 62 10.25 14.29 -7.35
N PHE A 63 10.67 13.78 -8.50
CA PHE A 63 11.10 12.40 -8.72
C PHE A 63 12.27 12.35 -9.71
N ALA A 64 13.31 11.58 -9.43
CA ALA A 64 14.43 11.39 -10.33
C ALA A 64 14.12 10.41 -11.47
N THR A 65 13.32 9.38 -11.20
CA THR A 65 12.99 8.30 -12.13
C THR A 65 11.52 7.90 -12.05
N LEU A 66 11.07 7.08 -13.01
CA LEU A 66 9.76 6.43 -12.93
C LEU A 66 9.67 5.44 -11.77
N ASP A 67 10.78 4.76 -11.45
CA ASP A 67 10.83 3.83 -10.31
C ASP A 67 10.62 4.57 -8.99
N GLU A 68 11.28 5.74 -8.81
CA GLU A 68 11.07 6.56 -7.62
C GLU A 68 9.61 7.03 -7.49
N LEU A 69 9.00 7.44 -8.59
CA LEU A 69 7.59 7.79 -8.63
C LEU A 69 6.70 6.59 -8.28
N PHE A 70 6.99 5.40 -8.84
CA PHE A 70 6.25 4.19 -8.50
C PHE A 70 6.39 3.84 -7.01
N PHE A 71 7.60 3.88 -6.44
CA PHE A 71 7.77 3.60 -5.01
C PHE A 71 7.01 4.58 -4.13
N ALA A 72 6.91 5.85 -4.53
CA ALA A 72 6.07 6.82 -3.83
C ALA A 72 4.58 6.45 -3.92
N LEU A 73 4.10 6.05 -5.11
CA LEU A 73 2.74 5.56 -5.30
C LEU A 73 2.47 4.29 -4.48
N TYR A 74 3.42 3.36 -4.46
CA TYR A 74 3.34 2.14 -3.64
C TYR A 74 3.22 2.47 -2.15
N GLN A 75 4.01 3.41 -1.65
CA GLN A 75 3.98 3.83 -0.26
C GLN A 75 2.64 4.51 0.09
N ASP A 76 2.15 5.42 -0.75
CA ASP A 76 0.86 6.09 -0.53
C ASP A 76 -0.30 5.08 -0.44
N ARG A 77 -0.27 4.03 -1.29
CA ARG A 77 -1.26 2.95 -1.24
C ARG A 77 -1.12 2.06 0.00
N ALA A 78 0.10 1.75 0.40
CA ALA A 78 0.37 0.98 1.61
C ALA A 78 -0.10 1.75 2.86
N ASP A 79 0.16 3.05 2.94
CA ASP A 79 -0.25 3.91 4.04
C ASP A 79 -1.79 4.02 4.12
N LEU A 80 -2.46 4.14 2.96
CA LEU A 80 -3.92 4.16 2.89
C LEU A 80 -4.52 2.86 3.43
N ILE A 81 -4.04 1.70 2.95
CA ILE A 81 -4.49 0.39 3.43
C ILE A 81 -4.21 0.25 4.92
N ALA A 82 -3.03 0.66 5.38
CA ALA A 82 -2.66 0.62 6.78
C ALA A 82 -3.60 1.45 7.67
N ALA A 83 -3.99 2.65 7.22
CA ALA A 83 -4.92 3.52 7.93
C ALA A 83 -6.33 2.91 7.99
N GLN A 84 -6.84 2.39 6.86
CA GLN A 84 -8.16 1.73 6.80
C GLN A 84 -8.24 0.52 7.73
N VAL A 85 -7.22 -0.34 7.72
CA VAL A 85 -7.14 -1.50 8.61
C VAL A 85 -7.05 -1.06 10.08
N ALA A 86 -6.28 -0.01 10.39
CA ALA A 86 -6.18 0.50 11.76
C ALA A 86 -7.52 1.03 12.27
N GLU A 87 -8.24 1.79 11.43
CA GLU A 87 -9.56 2.33 11.76
C GLU A 87 -10.59 1.22 11.97
N ALA A 88 -10.63 0.24 11.06
CA ALA A 88 -11.55 -0.90 11.16
C ALA A 88 -11.37 -1.69 12.45
N LEU A 89 -10.11 -1.95 12.84
CA LEU A 89 -9.80 -2.67 14.07
C LEU A 89 -10.00 -1.85 15.35
N ALA A 90 -9.99 -0.51 15.27
CA ALA A 90 -10.20 0.36 16.43
C ALA A 90 -11.67 0.48 16.85
N GLN A 91 -12.61 0.20 15.95
CA GLN A 91 -14.05 0.39 16.18
C GLN A 91 -14.64 -0.56 17.24
N ASP A 92 -14.09 -1.75 17.38
CA ASP A 92 -14.65 -2.80 18.25
C ASP A 92 -13.97 -2.89 19.64
N GLY A 93 -12.98 -2.06 19.94
CA GLY A 93 -12.29 -2.02 21.24
C GLY A 93 -11.34 -3.19 21.49
N PRO A 94 -10.74 -3.27 22.71
CA PRO A 94 -9.84 -4.35 23.07
C PRO A 94 -10.65 -5.64 23.31
N GLY A 95 -10.32 -6.71 22.60
CA GLY A 95 -10.93 -8.04 22.79
C GLY A 95 -11.55 -8.66 21.55
N LEU A 96 -11.34 -8.05 20.38
CA LEU A 96 -11.76 -8.62 19.09
C LEU A 96 -11.05 -9.96 18.89
N ASP A 97 -11.81 -11.04 18.65
CA ASP A 97 -11.23 -12.33 18.31
C ASP A 97 -10.66 -12.34 16.88
N VAL A 98 -9.82 -13.34 16.57
CA VAL A 98 -9.16 -13.40 15.26
C VAL A 98 -10.15 -13.49 14.09
N PRO A 99 -11.21 -14.32 14.13
CA PRO A 99 -12.20 -14.36 13.07
C PRO A 99 -12.86 -13.00 12.80
N ALA A 100 -13.29 -12.31 13.86
CA ALA A 100 -13.91 -10.98 13.73
C ALA A 100 -12.91 -9.93 13.21
N ALA A 101 -11.65 -10.00 13.64
CA ALA A 101 -10.60 -9.14 13.13
C ALA A 101 -10.34 -9.39 11.62
N VAL A 102 -10.30 -10.65 11.19
CA VAL A 102 -10.16 -11.01 9.78
C VAL A 102 -11.34 -10.51 8.96
N ASP A 103 -12.57 -10.63 9.45
CA ASP A 103 -13.77 -10.11 8.81
C ASP A 103 -13.65 -8.61 8.56
N ARG A 104 -13.36 -7.84 9.60
CA ARG A 104 -13.18 -6.40 9.49
C ARG A 104 -12.10 -5.99 8.52
N VAL A 105 -10.93 -6.62 8.61
CA VAL A 105 -9.81 -6.32 7.71
C VAL A 105 -10.18 -6.62 6.26
N THR A 106 -10.78 -7.76 5.99
CA THR A 106 -11.13 -8.16 4.62
C THR A 106 -12.25 -7.31 4.02
N GLU A 107 -13.18 -6.77 4.83
CA GLU A 107 -14.20 -5.84 4.38
C GLU A 107 -13.63 -4.51 3.87
N VAL A 108 -12.64 -3.95 4.58
CA VAL A 108 -12.05 -2.64 4.25
C VAL A 108 -10.88 -2.73 3.30
N LEU A 109 -10.31 -3.93 3.11
CA LEU A 109 -9.13 -4.09 2.28
C LEU A 109 -9.43 -3.73 0.82
N LEU A 110 -8.66 -2.78 0.29
CA LEU A 110 -8.80 -2.31 -1.08
C LEU A 110 -8.32 -3.39 -2.06
N LEU A 111 -9.26 -4.01 -2.76
CA LEU A 111 -9.02 -4.96 -3.84
C LEU A 111 -9.26 -4.26 -5.21
N ASP A 112 -8.44 -3.25 -5.48
CA ASP A 112 -8.49 -2.44 -6.70
C ASP A 112 -7.71 -3.14 -7.81
N VAL A 113 -8.42 -3.60 -8.85
CA VAL A 113 -7.85 -4.34 -9.98
C VAL A 113 -6.80 -3.50 -10.73
N ASP A 114 -7.03 -2.20 -10.90
CA ASP A 114 -6.09 -1.32 -11.59
C ASP A 114 -4.79 -1.18 -10.79
N TRP A 115 -4.90 -1.04 -9.46
CA TRP A 115 -3.72 -1.04 -8.60
C TRP A 115 -2.97 -2.38 -8.64
N LEU A 116 -3.69 -3.49 -8.63
CA LEU A 116 -3.08 -4.83 -8.71
C LEU A 116 -2.36 -5.05 -10.03
N LEU A 117 -2.90 -4.57 -11.16
CA LEU A 117 -2.22 -4.57 -12.46
C LEU A 117 -0.92 -3.77 -12.40
N VAL A 118 -0.98 -2.52 -11.94
CA VAL A 118 0.21 -1.65 -11.81
C VAL A 118 1.27 -2.27 -10.91
N LYS A 119 0.87 -2.84 -9.76
CA LYS A 119 1.77 -3.54 -8.83
C LYS A 119 2.44 -4.76 -9.49
N THR A 120 1.69 -5.54 -10.26
CA THR A 120 2.19 -6.77 -10.90
C THR A 120 3.14 -6.44 -12.05
N ASP A 121 2.83 -5.46 -12.87
CA ASP A 121 3.72 -4.97 -13.93
C ASP A 121 5.06 -4.49 -13.36
N PHE A 122 5.01 -3.74 -12.27
CA PHE A 122 6.22 -3.31 -11.60
C PHE A 122 7.01 -4.47 -10.98
N LEU A 123 6.34 -5.46 -10.42
CA LEU A 123 7.01 -6.68 -9.92
C LEU A 123 7.81 -7.38 -11.03
N VAL A 124 7.22 -7.49 -12.23
CA VAL A 124 7.90 -8.07 -13.40
C VAL A 124 9.07 -7.21 -13.86
N HIS A 125 8.95 -5.88 -13.82
CA HIS A 125 10.04 -4.95 -14.10
C HIS A 125 11.17 -5.12 -13.07
N ALA A 126 10.86 -5.06 -11.78
CA ALA A 126 11.82 -5.21 -10.70
C ALA A 126 12.56 -6.56 -10.75
N ALA A 127 11.86 -7.66 -11.12
CA ALA A 127 12.50 -8.98 -11.23
C ALA A 127 13.60 -9.05 -12.32
N ARG A 128 13.66 -8.07 -13.23
CA ARG A 128 14.67 -7.97 -14.30
C ARG A 128 15.80 -6.99 -13.95
N ASP A 129 15.65 -6.18 -12.92
CA ASP A 129 16.61 -5.20 -12.46
C ASP A 129 16.98 -5.44 -10.99
N PRO A 130 18.23 -5.87 -10.68
CA PRO A 130 18.62 -6.21 -9.31
C PRO A 130 18.58 -5.03 -8.32
N GLU A 131 18.76 -3.79 -8.78
CA GLU A 131 18.69 -2.61 -7.91
C GLU A 131 17.24 -2.29 -7.54
N VAL A 132 16.36 -2.30 -8.55
CA VAL A 132 14.92 -2.12 -8.35
C VAL A 132 14.32 -3.25 -7.50
N ALA A 133 14.77 -4.51 -7.74
CA ALA A 133 14.36 -5.66 -6.93
C ALA A 133 14.71 -5.48 -5.45
N ARG A 134 15.94 -5.01 -5.15
CA ARG A 134 16.36 -4.75 -3.78
C ARG A 134 15.49 -3.69 -3.12
N ALA A 135 15.24 -2.56 -3.79
CA ALA A 135 14.37 -1.50 -3.28
C ALA A 135 12.93 -2.00 -3.04
N LEU A 136 12.38 -2.84 -3.94
CA LEU A 136 11.07 -3.44 -3.75
C LEU A 136 11.04 -4.41 -2.56
N LEU A 137 12.09 -5.22 -2.37
CA LEU A 137 12.20 -6.11 -1.21
C LEU A 137 12.21 -5.33 0.11
N ASP A 138 12.90 -4.18 0.17
CA ASP A 138 12.90 -3.31 1.34
C ASP A 138 11.50 -2.72 1.63
N HIS A 139 10.76 -2.32 0.59
CA HIS A 139 9.37 -1.87 0.75
C HIS A 139 8.46 -2.99 1.26
N ARG A 140 8.61 -4.21 0.73
CA ARG A 140 7.83 -5.38 1.17
C ARG A 140 8.20 -5.81 2.59
N ALA A 141 9.46 -5.66 3.01
CA ALA A 141 9.88 -5.92 4.39
C ALA A 141 9.15 -4.99 5.36
N ARG A 142 9.10 -3.68 5.08
CA ARG A 142 8.35 -2.73 5.93
C ARG A 142 6.86 -3.06 6.03
N LEU A 143 6.24 -3.51 4.92
CA LEU A 143 4.85 -3.98 4.96
C LEU A 143 4.67 -5.19 5.90
N ARG A 144 5.57 -6.19 5.81
CA ARG A 144 5.52 -7.36 6.70
C ARG A 144 5.73 -6.99 8.16
N GLU A 145 6.69 -6.10 8.46
CA GLU A 145 6.91 -5.57 9.80
C GLU A 145 5.65 -4.90 10.36
N ALA A 146 4.96 -4.09 9.57
CA ALA A 146 3.70 -3.47 9.97
C ALA A 146 2.59 -4.50 10.24
N VAL A 147 2.52 -5.59 9.48
CA VAL A 147 1.60 -6.71 9.74
C VAL A 147 2.00 -7.46 11.01
N ALA A 148 3.30 -7.76 11.18
CA ALA A 148 3.82 -8.44 12.37
C ALA A 148 3.54 -7.64 13.64
N ASP A 149 3.76 -6.34 13.64
CA ASP A 149 3.43 -5.45 14.76
C ASP A 149 1.95 -5.51 15.15
N ARG A 150 1.06 -5.62 14.19
CA ARG A 150 -0.39 -5.73 14.46
C ARG A 150 -0.76 -7.08 15.04
N LEU A 151 -0.23 -8.17 14.46
CA LEU A 151 -0.41 -9.52 14.99
C LEU A 151 0.14 -9.62 16.40
N PHE A 152 1.30 -9.03 16.66
CA PHE A 152 1.88 -8.99 18.01
C PHE A 152 0.98 -8.28 19.03
N ARG A 153 0.40 -7.15 18.68
CA ARG A 153 -0.53 -6.40 19.56
C ARG A 153 -1.84 -7.15 19.79
N ALA A 154 -2.33 -7.88 18.78
CA ALA A 154 -3.51 -8.73 18.90
C ALA A 154 -3.28 -9.98 19.75
N ARG A 155 -2.02 -10.40 19.92
CA ARG A 155 -1.59 -11.64 20.62
C ARG A 155 -1.97 -11.68 22.10
N GLY A 156 -2.29 -10.56 22.73
CA GLY A 156 -2.78 -10.54 24.13
C GLY A 156 -4.08 -11.30 24.35
N HIS A 157 -4.76 -11.73 23.29
CA HIS A 157 -6.07 -12.38 23.31
C HIS A 157 -6.13 -13.73 22.58
N THR A 158 -5.10 -14.10 21.79
CA THR A 158 -5.13 -15.36 21.02
C THR A 158 -3.70 -15.87 20.77
N GLU A 159 -3.44 -17.14 21.02
CA GLU A 159 -2.19 -17.80 20.62
C GLU A 159 -2.21 -18.05 19.11
N LEU A 160 -1.07 -17.78 18.44
CA LEU A 160 -0.92 -18.14 17.03
C LEU A 160 -0.81 -19.65 16.88
N PRO A 161 -1.33 -20.24 15.78
CA PRO A 161 -1.16 -21.65 15.50
C PRO A 161 0.31 -22.06 15.52
N ALA A 162 0.60 -23.21 16.13
CA ALA A 162 1.96 -23.72 16.27
C ALA A 162 2.66 -23.92 14.90
N VAL A 163 1.90 -24.17 13.83
CA VAL A 163 2.40 -24.33 12.46
C VAL A 163 3.07 -23.06 11.91
N LEU A 164 2.69 -21.88 12.41
CA LEU A 164 3.29 -20.61 12.01
C LEU A 164 4.56 -20.28 12.80
N GLY A 165 4.73 -20.89 13.99
CA GLY A 165 5.90 -20.72 14.83
C GLY A 165 5.98 -19.38 15.53
N ASP A 166 6.14 -18.28 14.80
CA ASP A 166 6.28 -16.93 15.30
C ASP A 166 5.46 -15.89 14.52
N VAL A 167 5.47 -14.64 15.03
CA VAL A 167 4.72 -13.52 14.45
C VAL A 167 5.24 -13.13 13.06
N ASP A 168 6.53 -13.26 12.83
CA ASP A 168 7.14 -12.90 11.53
C ASP A 168 6.72 -13.92 10.45
N SER A 169 6.71 -15.20 10.79
CA SER A 169 6.21 -16.27 9.94
C SER A 169 4.71 -16.08 9.65
N ALA A 170 3.93 -15.70 10.64
CA ALA A 170 2.51 -15.40 10.48
C ALA A 170 2.32 -14.17 9.54
N ALA A 171 3.10 -13.12 9.68
CA ALA A 171 3.06 -11.96 8.79
C ALA A 171 3.44 -12.33 7.34
N HIS A 172 4.42 -13.19 7.15
CA HIS A 172 4.76 -13.73 5.82
C HIS A 172 3.58 -14.51 5.23
N ALA A 173 2.94 -15.37 5.99
CA ALA A 173 1.80 -16.16 5.54
C ALA A 173 0.60 -15.27 5.14
N VAL A 174 0.31 -14.24 5.93
CA VAL A 174 -0.75 -13.25 5.63
C VAL A 174 -0.47 -12.53 4.31
N VAL A 175 0.76 -12.03 4.11
CA VAL A 175 1.14 -11.33 2.87
C VAL A 175 1.12 -12.29 1.68
N ALA A 176 1.57 -13.53 1.84
CA ALA A 176 1.53 -14.54 0.78
C ALA A 176 0.09 -14.92 0.39
N ALA A 177 -0.82 -15.04 1.37
CA ALA A 177 -2.25 -15.29 1.10
C ALA A 177 -2.87 -14.14 0.32
N TYR A 178 -2.58 -12.89 0.71
CA TYR A 178 -3.02 -11.70 -0.02
C TYR A 178 -2.48 -11.67 -1.46
N ASP A 179 -1.19 -11.89 -1.66
CA ASP A 179 -0.58 -11.90 -2.99
C ASP A 179 -1.16 -13.03 -3.88
N GLY A 180 -1.41 -14.22 -3.32
CA GLY A 180 -2.01 -15.32 -4.05
C GLY A 180 -3.44 -15.02 -4.50
N VAL A 181 -4.29 -14.54 -3.59
CA VAL A 181 -5.68 -14.18 -3.90
C VAL A 181 -5.76 -13.02 -4.90
N THR A 182 -4.93 -11.99 -4.74
CA THR A 182 -4.92 -10.84 -5.66
C THR A 182 -4.40 -11.20 -7.05
N THR A 183 -3.54 -12.22 -7.17
CA THR A 183 -3.12 -12.75 -8.48
C THR A 183 -4.30 -13.41 -9.20
N GLN A 184 -5.13 -14.18 -8.50
CA GLN A 184 -6.35 -14.75 -9.08
C GLN A 184 -7.34 -13.67 -9.50
N LEU A 185 -7.55 -12.67 -8.64
CA LEU A 185 -8.44 -11.55 -8.94
C LEU A 185 -8.10 -10.81 -10.25
N LEU A 186 -6.81 -10.76 -10.63
CA LEU A 186 -6.42 -10.17 -11.92
C LEU A 186 -6.97 -10.92 -13.13
N LEU A 187 -7.26 -12.21 -12.99
CA LEU A 187 -7.71 -13.09 -14.08
C LEU A 187 -9.24 -13.14 -14.15
N ASP A 188 -9.90 -13.38 -13.03
CA ASP A 188 -11.36 -13.59 -12.98
C ASP A 188 -12.14 -12.29 -12.72
N LYS A 189 -11.49 -11.26 -12.16
CA LYS A 189 -12.06 -9.94 -11.80
C LYS A 189 -13.25 -10.02 -10.83
N ASP A 190 -13.36 -11.13 -10.10
CA ASP A 190 -14.38 -11.35 -9.10
C ASP A 190 -13.89 -10.90 -7.71
N VAL A 191 -14.16 -9.64 -7.38
CA VAL A 191 -13.75 -9.02 -6.10
C VAL A 191 -14.42 -9.70 -4.91
N GLU A 192 -15.67 -10.13 -5.04
CA GLU A 192 -16.40 -10.77 -3.96
C GLU A 192 -15.84 -12.18 -3.67
N ALA A 193 -15.56 -12.97 -4.72
CA ALA A 193 -14.89 -14.25 -4.56
C ALA A 193 -13.49 -14.09 -3.96
N ALA A 194 -12.70 -13.11 -4.42
CA ALA A 194 -11.38 -12.82 -3.88
C ALA A 194 -11.45 -12.46 -2.38
N ARG A 195 -12.42 -11.64 -1.98
CA ARG A 195 -12.66 -11.26 -0.58
C ARG A 195 -13.03 -12.49 0.27
N ALA A 196 -13.96 -13.30 -0.21
CA ALA A 196 -14.37 -14.52 0.48
C ALA A 196 -13.20 -15.51 0.64
N TRP A 197 -12.40 -15.72 -0.41
CA TRP A 197 -11.20 -16.55 -0.35
C TRP A 197 -10.15 -16.03 0.62
N LEU A 198 -9.87 -14.73 0.58
CA LEU A 198 -8.91 -14.12 1.49
C LEU A 198 -9.33 -14.29 2.95
N LYS A 199 -10.62 -14.05 3.25
CA LYS A 199 -11.20 -14.30 4.57
C LYS A 199 -11.00 -15.72 5.03
N GLN A 200 -11.32 -16.72 4.18
CA GLN A 200 -11.15 -18.14 4.51
C GLN A 200 -9.70 -18.49 4.79
N LEU A 201 -8.78 -18.05 3.93
CA LEU A 201 -7.35 -18.30 4.09
C LEU A 201 -6.78 -17.68 5.35
N LEU A 202 -7.08 -16.41 5.62
CA LEU A 202 -6.59 -15.72 6.82
C LEU A 202 -7.16 -16.33 8.08
N THR A 203 -8.44 -16.70 8.10
CA THR A 203 -9.04 -17.41 9.23
C THR A 203 -8.34 -18.74 9.47
N ALA A 204 -8.15 -19.56 8.42
CA ALA A 204 -7.48 -20.84 8.54
C ALA A 204 -6.01 -20.73 8.96
N LEU A 205 -5.30 -19.67 8.53
CA LEU A 205 -3.90 -19.43 8.90
C LEU A 205 -3.74 -18.92 10.33
N LEU A 206 -4.67 -18.12 10.83
CA LEU A 206 -4.53 -17.40 12.10
C LEU A 206 -5.32 -18.04 13.25
N THR A 207 -6.16 -19.05 12.99
CA THR A 207 -6.89 -19.79 14.01
C THR A 207 -6.42 -21.24 14.06
N ASP A 208 -6.26 -21.77 15.28
CA ASP A 208 -5.97 -23.20 15.45
C ASP A 208 -7.19 -24.02 15.03
N GLY A 209 -7.06 -24.84 14.00
CA GLY A 209 -8.13 -25.72 13.50
C GLY A 209 -8.59 -26.81 14.50
N SER A 210 -8.05 -26.83 15.72
CA SER A 210 -8.35 -27.81 16.76
C SER A 210 -9.54 -27.45 17.65
N ARG A 211 -10.19 -26.29 17.48
CA ARG A 211 -11.44 -25.94 18.18
C ARG A 211 -12.66 -26.13 17.29
N THR A 212 -13.01 -27.37 16.98
CA THR A 212 -14.41 -27.69 16.69
C THR A 212 -15.16 -27.68 18.02
N PRO A 213 -16.15 -26.82 18.24
CA PRO A 213 -17.00 -26.93 19.42
C PRO A 213 -17.80 -28.25 19.30
N VAL A 214 -17.67 -29.09 20.30
CA VAL A 214 -18.54 -30.25 20.57
C VAL A 214 -19.90 -29.76 21.04
#